data_288cde3be755302c3beab0673adf394d
#
_entry.id   288cde3be755302c3beab0673adf394d
#
_cell.length_a   1.000
_cell.length_b   1.000
_cell.length_c   1.000
_cell.angle_alpha   90.00
_cell.angle_beta   90.00
_cell.angle_gamma   90.00
#
_symmetry.space_group_name_H-M   'P 1'
#
loop_
_entity.id
_entity.type
_entity.pdbx_description
1 polymer ?
#
loop_
_entity_poly.entity_id
_entity_poly.type
_entity_poly.pdbx_seq_one_letter_code
_entity_poly.pdbx_strand_id
1 'polypeptide(L)'
;MIPKIIHYCWFGSSPLPYEFLTYIDGWKKIFPEFEIKCWDETTFDIFASLPFVQEAYQVKKYAFVADYVRMWAMYQYGGIYMDTDIQVLKRFDEFLNYRFFTAMEYHGDNVRINHVEDQLTSQGYKKNKEDVIIDICIESSIFAAEKNHPFIKDCLDYYIGKHFILPDGTYYDKIIVPVIMALEAEKYGFRYVNEFQTLKEDMHLFPDEYFTHPSKQTENTYALHMAVSYTHLRAHETGRNL
;
A
#
# COMPACT_ATOMS: atom_id res chain seq x y z
N MET A 1 3.11 18.50 -8.38
CA MET A 1 2.45 17.66 -9.45
C MET A 1 3.09 16.29 -9.43
N ILE A 2 2.30 15.27 -9.43
CA ILE A 2 2.75 13.86 -9.39
C ILE A 2 3.43 13.50 -10.72
N PRO A 3 4.67 12.94 -10.69
CA PRO A 3 5.37 12.51 -11.90
C PRO A 3 4.66 11.39 -12.66
N LYS A 4 4.81 11.36 -13.98
CA LYS A 4 4.24 10.32 -14.85
C LYS A 4 5.10 9.06 -14.84
N ILE A 5 5.21 8.41 -13.68
CA ILE A 5 5.92 7.16 -13.45
C ILE A 5 4.98 6.22 -12.69
N ILE A 6 4.87 4.98 -13.14
CA ILE A 6 4.17 3.91 -12.42
C ILE A 6 5.21 2.95 -11.86
N HIS A 7 5.18 2.72 -10.56
CA HIS A 7 6.06 1.81 -9.84
C HIS A 7 5.30 0.55 -9.43
N TYR A 8 5.97 -0.59 -9.53
CA TYR A 8 5.51 -1.84 -8.90
C TYR A 8 6.71 -2.61 -8.36
N CYS A 9 6.48 -3.52 -7.42
CA CYS A 9 7.49 -4.37 -6.82
C CYS A 9 7.28 -5.82 -7.21
N TRP A 10 8.40 -6.56 -7.48
CA TRP A 10 8.36 -8.00 -7.67
C TRP A 10 9.68 -8.62 -7.19
N PHE A 11 9.68 -9.16 -5.97
CA PHE A 11 10.85 -9.79 -5.35
C PHE A 11 10.72 -11.31 -5.30
N GLY A 12 11.87 -12.02 -5.17
CA GLY A 12 11.93 -13.47 -5.02
C GLY A 12 12.33 -14.21 -6.29
N SER A 13 12.76 -13.50 -7.35
CA SER A 13 13.32 -14.05 -8.60
C SER A 13 12.40 -15.02 -9.36
N SER A 14 11.15 -15.18 -8.95
CA SER A 14 10.16 -15.96 -9.70
C SER A 14 9.64 -15.15 -10.88
N PRO A 15 9.34 -15.77 -12.04
CA PRO A 15 8.73 -15.02 -13.14
C PRO A 15 7.35 -14.50 -12.74
N LEU A 16 7.02 -13.29 -13.21
CA LEU A 16 5.67 -12.74 -13.05
C LEU A 16 4.64 -13.68 -13.66
N PRO A 17 3.56 -14.03 -12.94
CA PRO A 17 2.44 -14.78 -13.49
C PRO A 17 1.85 -14.07 -14.72
N TYR A 18 1.35 -14.85 -15.68
CA TYR A 18 0.77 -14.31 -16.92
C TYR A 18 -0.37 -13.33 -16.66
N GLU A 19 -1.18 -13.60 -15.66
CA GLU A 19 -2.29 -12.74 -15.25
C GLU A 19 -1.80 -11.32 -14.87
N PHE A 20 -0.74 -11.23 -14.06
CA PHE A 20 -0.17 -9.93 -13.64
C PHE A 20 0.45 -9.18 -14.82
N LEU A 21 1.06 -9.91 -15.76
CA LEU A 21 1.54 -9.30 -17.01
C LEU A 21 0.41 -8.66 -17.81
N THR A 22 -0.80 -9.25 -17.80
CA THR A 22 -1.97 -8.67 -18.49
C THR A 22 -2.43 -7.35 -17.88
N TYR A 23 -2.36 -7.22 -16.54
CA TYR A 23 -2.66 -5.94 -15.86
C TYR A 23 -1.62 -4.88 -16.20
N ILE A 24 -0.33 -5.21 -16.12
CA ILE A 24 0.76 -4.29 -16.49
C ILE A 24 0.66 -3.83 -17.94
N ASP A 25 0.32 -4.74 -18.86
CA ASP A 25 0.07 -4.38 -20.26
C ASP A 25 -1.20 -3.51 -20.43
N GLY A 26 -2.19 -3.69 -19.55
CA GLY A 26 -3.33 -2.78 -19.42
C GLY A 26 -2.90 -1.37 -19.03
N TRP A 27 -1.99 -1.24 -18.05
CA TRP A 27 -1.47 0.07 -17.64
C TRP A 27 -0.76 0.78 -18.77
N LYS A 28 0.09 0.09 -19.56
CA LYS A 28 0.77 0.66 -20.75
C LYS A 28 -0.20 1.21 -21.79
N LYS A 29 -1.36 0.56 -21.94
CA LYS A 29 -2.39 1.00 -22.89
C LYS A 29 -3.16 2.22 -22.39
N ILE A 30 -3.46 2.25 -21.08
CA ILE A 30 -4.24 3.34 -20.46
C ILE A 30 -3.37 4.57 -20.24
N PHE A 31 -2.09 4.39 -19.89
CA PHE A 31 -1.10 5.43 -19.59
C PHE A 31 0.12 5.35 -20.51
N PRO A 32 -0.05 5.48 -21.85
CA PRO A 32 1.06 5.28 -22.80
C PRO A 32 2.22 6.27 -22.62
N GLU A 33 1.97 7.40 -21.95
CA GLU A 33 2.96 8.45 -21.68
C GLU A 33 3.68 8.28 -20.33
N PHE A 34 3.35 7.25 -19.54
CA PHE A 34 4.00 6.98 -18.26
C PHE A 34 5.17 6.01 -18.42
N GLU A 35 6.26 6.28 -17.73
CA GLU A 35 7.31 5.28 -17.49
C GLU A 35 6.77 4.22 -16.53
N ILE A 36 6.98 2.93 -16.83
CA ILE A 36 6.64 1.83 -15.90
C ILE A 36 7.94 1.23 -15.36
N LYS A 37 8.07 1.20 -14.03
CA LYS A 37 9.28 0.85 -13.31
C LYS A 37 9.06 -0.32 -12.37
N CYS A 38 9.76 -1.42 -12.63
CA CYS A 38 9.82 -2.58 -11.74
C CYS A 38 10.91 -2.37 -10.68
N TRP A 39 10.60 -2.71 -9.45
CA TRP A 39 11.55 -2.82 -8.35
C TRP A 39 11.72 -4.28 -7.96
N ASP A 40 12.92 -4.77 -8.12
CA ASP A 40 13.36 -6.14 -7.84
C ASP A 40 14.79 -6.14 -7.31
N GLU A 41 15.40 -7.30 -7.17
CA GLU A 41 16.78 -7.49 -6.70
C GLU A 41 17.85 -6.84 -7.61
N THR A 42 17.50 -6.52 -8.84
CA THR A 42 18.44 -5.89 -9.81
C THR A 42 18.37 -4.37 -9.78
N THR A 43 17.26 -3.82 -9.29
CA THR A 43 16.96 -2.38 -9.32
C THR A 43 16.96 -1.74 -7.94
N PHE A 44 16.89 -2.54 -6.86
CA PHE A 44 16.95 -2.09 -5.49
C PHE A 44 17.99 -2.89 -4.68
N ASP A 45 18.94 -2.18 -4.05
CA ASP A 45 19.97 -2.82 -3.23
C ASP A 45 19.42 -3.17 -1.84
N ILE A 46 18.96 -4.41 -1.70
CA ILE A 46 18.40 -4.94 -0.46
C ILE A 46 19.43 -4.92 0.66
N PHE A 47 20.70 -5.26 0.35
CA PHE A 47 21.75 -5.41 1.35
C PHE A 47 22.33 -4.08 1.83
N ALA A 48 22.13 -2.99 1.09
CA ALA A 48 22.42 -1.64 1.55
C ALA A 48 21.23 -0.96 2.27
N SER A 49 20.10 -1.67 2.41
CA SER A 49 18.87 -1.16 3.04
C SER A 49 18.84 -1.41 4.55
N LEU A 50 17.69 -1.11 5.18
CA LEU A 50 17.50 -1.28 6.63
C LEU A 50 17.51 -2.76 7.04
N PRO A 51 17.88 -3.08 8.30
CA PRO A 51 17.82 -4.44 8.85
C PRO A 51 16.47 -5.13 8.62
N PHE A 52 15.36 -4.41 8.82
CA PHE A 52 14.02 -4.93 8.56
C PHE A 52 13.87 -5.52 7.15
N VAL A 53 14.34 -4.81 6.14
CA VAL A 53 14.23 -5.22 4.73
C VAL A 53 15.12 -6.42 4.44
N GLN A 54 16.36 -6.40 4.93
CA GLN A 54 17.33 -7.48 4.75
C GLN A 54 16.81 -8.78 5.39
N GLU A 55 16.31 -8.70 6.61
CA GLU A 55 15.77 -9.82 7.37
C GLU A 55 14.51 -10.40 6.73
N ALA A 56 13.56 -9.53 6.30
CA ALA A 56 12.36 -9.96 5.58
C ALA A 56 12.72 -10.71 4.29
N TYR A 57 13.71 -10.20 3.53
CA TYR A 57 14.21 -10.86 2.33
C TYR A 57 14.87 -12.21 2.64
N GLN A 58 15.72 -12.27 3.67
CA GLN A 58 16.42 -13.49 4.10
C GLN A 58 15.45 -14.64 4.42
N VAL A 59 14.32 -14.33 5.05
CA VAL A 59 13.27 -15.32 5.38
C VAL A 59 12.20 -15.44 4.30
N LYS A 60 12.45 -14.88 3.11
CA LYS A 60 11.58 -14.93 1.92
C LYS A 60 10.19 -14.33 2.13
N LYS A 61 10.08 -13.34 2.99
CA LYS A 61 8.86 -12.56 3.22
C LYS A 61 8.83 -11.34 2.30
N TYR A 62 8.76 -11.60 1.01
CA TYR A 62 8.92 -10.60 -0.05
C TYR A 62 7.86 -9.49 -0.06
N ALA A 63 6.65 -9.79 0.44
CA ALA A 63 5.62 -8.77 0.61
C ALA A 63 6.09 -7.65 1.54
N PHE A 64 6.77 -7.95 2.65
CA PHE A 64 7.31 -6.96 3.58
C PHE A 64 8.53 -6.19 3.01
N VAL A 65 9.28 -6.82 2.10
CA VAL A 65 10.30 -6.11 1.30
C VAL A 65 9.62 -5.08 0.40
N ALA A 66 8.57 -5.50 -0.34
CA ALA A 66 7.80 -4.63 -1.21
C ALA A 66 7.13 -3.48 -0.43
N ASP A 67 6.68 -3.73 0.79
CA ASP A 67 6.08 -2.73 1.68
C ASP A 67 7.02 -1.55 1.98
N TYR A 68 8.30 -1.82 2.22
CA TYR A 68 9.29 -0.77 2.37
C TYR A 68 9.65 -0.13 1.03
N VAL A 69 9.90 -0.95 0.00
CA VAL A 69 10.42 -0.46 -1.29
C VAL A 69 9.40 0.39 -2.02
N ARG A 70 8.08 0.12 -1.90
CA ARG A 70 7.03 0.99 -2.45
C ARG A 70 7.11 2.41 -1.87
N MET A 71 7.30 2.54 -0.56
CA MET A 71 7.45 3.84 0.09
C MET A 71 8.76 4.52 -0.31
N TRP A 72 9.86 3.77 -0.36
CA TRP A 72 11.16 4.30 -0.78
C TRP A 72 11.11 4.82 -2.23
N ALA A 73 10.55 4.04 -3.16
CA ALA A 73 10.42 4.44 -4.56
C ALA A 73 9.59 5.72 -4.71
N MET A 74 8.46 5.79 -4.00
CA MET A 74 7.58 6.95 -4.03
C MET A 74 8.23 8.19 -3.41
N TYR A 75 9.03 8.04 -2.34
CA TYR A 75 9.80 9.15 -1.79
C TYR A 75 10.87 9.65 -2.75
N GLN A 76 11.63 8.72 -3.37
CA GLN A 76 12.76 9.07 -4.23
C GLN A 76 12.34 9.65 -5.58
N TYR A 77 11.25 9.19 -6.14
CA TYR A 77 10.87 9.51 -7.52
C TYR A 77 9.52 10.23 -7.63
N GLY A 78 8.61 10.03 -6.68
CA GLY A 78 7.20 10.36 -6.86
C GLY A 78 6.57 9.49 -7.93
N GLY A 79 5.30 9.67 -8.23
CA GLY A 79 4.57 8.91 -9.26
C GLY A 79 3.37 8.19 -8.68
N ILE A 80 2.99 7.08 -9.29
CA ILE A 80 1.90 6.20 -8.88
C ILE A 80 2.51 4.83 -8.54
N TYR A 81 2.23 4.31 -7.35
CA TYR A 81 2.51 2.92 -7.02
C TYR A 81 1.28 2.06 -7.30
N MET A 82 1.47 0.90 -7.89
CA MET A 82 0.43 -0.12 -8.08
C MET A 82 0.99 -1.50 -7.80
N ASP A 83 0.28 -2.31 -7.01
CA ASP A 83 0.56 -3.74 -6.90
C ASP A 83 0.28 -4.44 -8.24
N THR A 84 0.95 -5.57 -8.50
CA THR A 84 0.92 -6.26 -9.80
C THR A 84 -0.46 -6.83 -10.17
N ASP A 85 -1.37 -6.92 -9.21
CA ASP A 85 -2.75 -7.38 -9.36
C ASP A 85 -3.78 -6.24 -9.43
N ILE A 86 -3.35 -5.03 -9.79
CA ILE A 86 -4.24 -3.90 -10.02
C ILE A 86 -4.74 -3.87 -11.46
N GLN A 87 -6.05 -3.97 -11.63
CA GLN A 87 -6.74 -3.70 -12.90
C GLN A 87 -7.23 -2.26 -12.95
N VAL A 88 -6.63 -1.43 -13.80
CA VAL A 88 -7.07 -0.04 -13.99
C VAL A 88 -8.28 -0.01 -14.92
N LEU A 89 -9.32 0.74 -14.53
CA LEU A 89 -10.55 0.94 -15.29
C LEU A 89 -10.63 2.34 -15.92
N LYS A 90 -10.12 3.36 -15.23
CA LYS A 90 -10.16 4.77 -15.64
C LYS A 90 -8.81 5.44 -15.40
N ARG A 91 -8.52 6.49 -16.16
CA ARG A 91 -7.32 7.31 -15.97
C ARG A 91 -7.42 8.15 -14.68
N PHE A 92 -6.26 8.47 -14.10
CA PHE A 92 -6.14 9.23 -12.84
C PHE A 92 -5.76 10.70 -13.07
N ASP A 93 -5.84 11.21 -14.31
CA ASP A 93 -5.30 12.54 -14.68
C ASP A 93 -5.85 13.66 -13.81
N GLU A 94 -7.10 13.58 -13.41
CA GLU A 94 -7.75 14.59 -12.57
C GLU A 94 -7.14 14.71 -11.17
N PHE A 95 -6.48 13.63 -10.69
CA PHE A 95 -5.87 13.58 -9.35
C PHE A 95 -4.38 13.93 -9.37
N LEU A 96 -3.72 14.00 -10.55
CA LEU A 96 -2.27 14.20 -10.65
C LEU A 96 -1.80 15.59 -10.20
N ASN A 97 -2.73 16.52 -10.01
CA ASN A 97 -2.42 17.86 -9.49
C ASN A 97 -2.31 17.88 -7.95
N TYR A 98 -2.83 16.88 -7.26
CA TYR A 98 -2.65 16.73 -5.81
C TYR A 98 -1.20 16.40 -5.49
N ARG A 99 -0.78 16.63 -4.22
CA ARG A 99 0.54 16.23 -3.77
C ARG A 99 0.58 14.77 -3.35
N PHE A 100 -0.57 14.24 -2.86
CA PHE A 100 -0.76 12.83 -2.52
C PHE A 100 -2.23 12.47 -2.72
N PHE A 101 -2.51 11.26 -3.25
CA PHE A 101 -3.86 10.70 -3.23
C PHE A 101 -3.86 9.17 -3.14
N THR A 102 -4.89 8.64 -2.55
CA THR A 102 -5.30 7.24 -2.57
C THR A 102 -6.74 7.12 -2.09
N ALA A 103 -7.19 5.91 -1.76
CA ALA A 103 -8.49 5.64 -1.15
C ALA A 103 -8.36 5.13 0.29
N MET A 104 -9.48 4.98 0.95
CA MET A 104 -9.58 4.23 2.20
C MET A 104 -9.52 2.74 1.92
N GLU A 105 -8.87 1.99 2.80
CA GLU A 105 -9.05 0.54 2.90
C GLU A 105 -10.03 0.25 4.03
N TYR A 106 -11.26 -0.16 3.66
CA TYR A 106 -12.36 -0.30 4.60
C TYR A 106 -12.98 -1.69 4.58
N HIS A 107 -12.89 -2.40 5.70
CA HIS A 107 -13.42 -3.75 5.88
C HIS A 107 -14.69 -3.73 6.74
N GLY A 108 -15.80 -3.23 6.18
CA GLY A 108 -17.03 -2.94 6.91
C GLY A 108 -17.61 -4.12 7.72
N ASP A 109 -17.46 -5.36 7.27
CA ASP A 109 -17.87 -6.55 8.03
C ASP A 109 -17.00 -6.72 9.28
N ASN A 110 -15.67 -6.59 9.13
CA ASN A 110 -14.74 -6.67 10.26
C ASN A 110 -14.95 -5.52 11.25
N VAL A 111 -15.17 -4.30 10.74
CA VAL A 111 -15.50 -3.13 11.59
C VAL A 111 -16.65 -3.43 12.52
N ARG A 112 -17.72 -4.06 12.02
CA ARG A 112 -18.89 -4.46 12.81
C ARG A 112 -18.58 -5.61 13.77
N ILE A 113 -17.89 -6.66 13.30
CA ILE A 113 -17.55 -7.85 14.11
C ILE A 113 -16.59 -7.49 15.23
N ASN A 114 -15.61 -6.65 14.98
CA ASN A 114 -14.57 -6.25 15.93
C ASN A 114 -14.95 -5.03 16.77
N HIS A 115 -16.17 -4.52 16.61
CA HIS A 115 -16.68 -3.33 17.33
C HIS A 115 -15.70 -2.14 17.26
N VAL A 116 -15.10 -1.90 16.09
CA VAL A 116 -14.09 -0.85 15.90
C VAL A 116 -14.66 0.53 16.22
N GLU A 117 -15.94 0.76 15.94
CA GLU A 117 -16.62 2.02 16.24
C GLU A 117 -16.58 2.37 17.75
N ASP A 118 -16.52 1.36 18.62
CA ASP A 118 -16.40 1.57 20.07
C ASP A 118 -15.05 2.16 20.48
N GLN A 119 -14.02 2.04 19.63
CA GLN A 119 -12.69 2.60 19.83
C GLN A 119 -12.58 4.04 19.30
N LEU A 120 -13.57 4.50 18.54
CA LEU A 120 -13.56 5.78 17.84
C LEU A 120 -14.55 6.77 18.45
N THR A 121 -14.22 8.06 18.37
CA THR A 121 -15.17 9.16 18.63
C THR A 121 -16.17 9.25 17.47
N SER A 122 -17.26 9.99 17.65
CA SER A 122 -18.24 10.26 16.58
C SER A 122 -17.65 10.99 15.36
N GLN A 123 -16.46 11.57 15.49
CA GLN A 123 -15.74 12.25 14.42
C GLN A 123 -14.71 11.34 13.75
N GLY A 124 -14.56 10.08 14.18
CA GLY A 124 -13.62 9.10 13.63
C GLY A 124 -12.18 9.22 14.16
N TYR A 125 -11.94 9.87 15.30
CA TYR A 125 -10.64 9.86 15.96
C TYR A 125 -10.57 8.75 17.01
N LYS A 126 -9.37 8.20 17.23
CA LYS A 126 -9.17 7.22 18.30
C LYS A 126 -9.49 7.81 19.67
N LYS A 127 -10.23 7.08 20.51
CA LYS A 127 -10.48 7.44 21.90
C LYS A 127 -9.23 7.25 22.77
N ASN A 128 -8.49 6.19 22.52
CA ASN A 128 -7.18 5.93 23.13
C ASN A 128 -6.10 5.97 22.04
N LYS A 129 -5.08 6.82 22.22
CA LYS A 129 -4.01 7.01 21.22
C LYS A 129 -3.16 5.78 20.98
N GLU A 130 -3.10 4.87 21.96
CA GLU A 130 -2.32 3.64 21.88
C GLU A 130 -3.04 2.53 21.08
N ASP A 131 -4.32 2.69 20.79
CA ASP A 131 -5.07 1.72 19.99
C ASP A 131 -4.54 1.67 18.55
N VAL A 132 -4.49 0.47 17.98
CA VAL A 132 -4.16 0.24 16.58
C VAL A 132 -5.40 -0.24 15.85
N ILE A 133 -5.93 0.59 14.97
CA ILE A 133 -7.10 0.26 14.14
C ILE A 133 -6.60 -0.44 12.87
N ILE A 134 -7.11 -1.63 12.58
CA ILE A 134 -6.66 -2.46 11.45
C ILE A 134 -7.72 -2.68 10.36
N ASP A 135 -8.99 -2.36 10.64
CA ASP A 135 -10.10 -2.60 9.71
C ASP A 135 -10.55 -1.33 8.97
N ILE A 136 -9.98 -0.18 9.34
CA ILE A 136 -10.14 1.11 8.67
C ILE A 136 -8.76 1.70 8.49
N CYS A 137 -8.20 1.56 7.30
CA CYS A 137 -6.83 1.94 6.98
C CYS A 137 -6.76 2.80 5.71
N ILE A 138 -5.55 3.04 5.24
CA ILE A 138 -5.30 3.73 3.98
C ILE A 138 -4.84 2.70 2.94
N GLU A 139 -5.48 2.71 1.77
CA GLU A 139 -5.16 1.81 0.66
C GLU A 139 -3.71 1.97 0.21
N SER A 140 -2.97 0.87 0.22
CA SER A 140 -1.53 0.84 -0.07
C SER A 140 -1.17 0.08 -1.34
N SER A 141 -2.11 -0.67 -1.93
CA SER A 141 -1.88 -1.37 -3.18
C SER A 141 -1.89 -0.44 -4.40
N ILE A 142 -2.50 0.74 -4.24
CA ILE A 142 -2.51 1.81 -5.23
C ILE A 142 -2.55 3.17 -4.54
N PHE A 143 -1.52 3.98 -4.76
CA PHE A 143 -1.45 5.36 -4.25
C PHE A 143 -0.48 6.19 -5.09
N ALA A 144 -0.59 7.50 -4.99
CA ALA A 144 0.25 8.41 -5.74
C ALA A 144 0.79 9.53 -4.85
N ALA A 145 2.00 9.97 -5.12
CA ALA A 145 2.65 11.06 -4.38
C ALA A 145 3.59 11.87 -5.27
N GLU A 146 3.77 13.14 -4.95
CA GLU A 146 4.91 13.89 -5.47
C GLU A 146 6.21 13.40 -4.82
N LYS A 147 7.33 13.62 -5.47
CA LYS A 147 8.65 13.31 -4.95
C LYS A 147 8.91 14.06 -3.63
N ASN A 148 9.55 13.37 -2.65
CA ASN A 148 9.90 13.91 -1.33
C ASN A 148 8.67 14.34 -0.49
N HIS A 149 7.51 13.73 -0.70
CA HIS A 149 6.33 14.04 0.10
C HIS A 149 6.57 13.71 1.58
N PRO A 150 6.28 14.64 2.54
CA PRO A 150 6.61 14.46 3.94
C PRO A 150 5.89 13.26 4.59
N PHE A 151 4.64 13.00 4.23
CA PHE A 151 3.90 11.82 4.68
C PHE A 151 4.59 10.49 4.28
N ILE A 152 5.08 10.39 3.04
CA ILE A 152 5.84 9.21 2.59
C ILE A 152 7.14 9.07 3.39
N LYS A 153 7.79 10.20 3.74
CA LYS A 153 8.97 10.20 4.59
C LYS A 153 8.65 9.65 5.99
N ASP A 154 7.55 10.06 6.59
CA ASP A 154 7.12 9.56 7.90
C ASP A 154 6.86 8.05 7.86
N CYS A 155 6.19 7.54 6.81
CA CYS A 155 5.99 6.11 6.61
C CYS A 155 7.33 5.34 6.47
N LEU A 156 8.33 5.91 5.81
CA LEU A 156 9.68 5.31 5.76
C LEU A 156 10.38 5.33 7.11
N ASP A 157 10.27 6.44 7.84
CA ASP A 157 10.91 6.59 9.15
C ASP A 157 10.34 5.62 10.18
N TYR A 158 9.11 5.15 9.99
CA TYR A 158 8.51 4.10 10.81
C TYR A 158 9.39 2.84 10.89
N TYR A 159 10.13 2.50 9.84
CA TYR A 159 10.99 1.31 9.79
C TYR A 159 12.37 1.51 10.43
N ILE A 160 12.76 2.75 10.76
CA ILE A 160 14.09 3.04 11.34
C ILE A 160 14.22 2.36 12.71
N GLY A 161 15.28 1.59 12.89
CA GLY A 161 15.54 0.85 14.12
C GLY A 161 14.67 -0.38 14.34
N LYS A 162 13.81 -0.75 13.40
CA LYS A 162 13.01 -1.97 13.46
C LYS A 162 13.75 -3.16 12.84
N HIS A 163 13.44 -4.33 13.37
CA HIS A 163 13.84 -5.63 12.87
C HIS A 163 12.62 -6.43 12.44
N PHE A 164 12.72 -7.17 11.35
CA PHE A 164 11.66 -8.06 10.91
C PHE A 164 11.64 -9.35 11.73
N ILE A 165 12.83 -9.87 12.09
CA ILE A 165 12.97 -11.03 12.97
C ILE A 165 13.09 -10.50 14.41
N LEU A 166 12.10 -10.85 15.23
CA LEU A 166 12.04 -10.42 16.63
C LEU A 166 12.99 -11.26 17.51
N PRO A 167 13.36 -10.78 18.71
CA PRO A 167 14.30 -11.49 19.60
C PRO A 167 13.86 -12.90 20.00
N ASP A 168 12.56 -13.19 19.96
CA ASP A 168 12.00 -14.52 20.22
C ASP A 168 11.94 -15.43 18.98
N GLY A 169 12.44 -14.94 17.83
CA GLY A 169 12.44 -15.65 16.56
C GLY A 169 11.13 -15.56 15.78
N THR A 170 10.12 -14.87 16.28
CA THR A 170 8.88 -14.56 15.55
C THR A 170 9.10 -13.39 14.57
N TYR A 171 8.10 -13.09 13.75
CA TYR A 171 8.19 -12.03 12.75
C TYR A 171 7.33 -10.81 13.11
N TYR A 172 7.82 -9.64 12.72
CA TYR A 172 7.10 -8.38 12.81
C TYR A 172 6.10 -8.26 11.64
N ASP A 173 5.02 -9.05 11.68
CA ASP A 173 4.07 -9.22 10.58
C ASP A 173 2.63 -8.77 10.90
N LYS A 174 2.43 -8.18 12.08
CA LYS A 174 1.10 -7.74 12.53
C LYS A 174 0.73 -6.34 12.07
N ILE A 175 1.73 -5.47 11.81
CA ILE A 175 1.52 -4.10 11.36
C ILE A 175 2.05 -3.98 9.94
N ILE A 176 1.13 -3.97 9.00
CA ILE A 176 1.36 -3.89 7.55
C ILE A 176 1.21 -2.45 7.05
N VAL A 177 1.62 -2.17 5.83
CA VAL A 177 1.67 -0.81 5.26
C VAL A 177 0.36 -0.03 5.37
N PRO A 178 -0.84 -0.58 5.09
CA PRO A 178 -2.09 0.16 5.27
C PRO A 178 -2.25 0.73 6.67
N VAL A 179 -1.88 -0.05 7.70
CA VAL A 179 -1.91 0.37 9.10
C VAL A 179 -0.85 1.42 9.39
N ILE A 180 0.38 1.25 8.88
CA ILE A 180 1.46 2.25 9.03
C ILE A 180 1.03 3.58 8.42
N MET A 181 0.47 3.56 7.21
CA MET A 181 -0.03 4.76 6.55
C MET A 181 -1.11 5.45 7.39
N ALA A 182 -2.07 4.71 7.96
CA ALA A 182 -3.11 5.28 8.80
C ALA A 182 -2.53 5.91 10.09
N LEU A 183 -1.60 5.22 10.77
CA LEU A 183 -0.95 5.72 11.98
C LEU A 183 -0.16 7.02 11.71
N GLU A 184 0.63 7.05 10.64
CA GLU A 184 1.42 8.22 10.27
C GLU A 184 0.52 9.38 9.77
N ALA A 185 -0.59 9.08 9.09
CA ALA A 185 -1.55 10.07 8.62
C ALA A 185 -2.30 10.80 9.76
N GLU A 186 -2.36 10.26 10.97
CA GLU A 186 -2.93 10.95 12.13
C GLU A 186 -2.29 12.33 12.36
N LYS A 187 -0.99 12.48 12.11
CA LYS A 187 -0.24 13.75 12.20
C LYS A 187 -0.77 14.80 11.22
N TYR A 188 -1.40 14.34 10.15
CA TYR A 188 -1.93 15.15 9.05
C TYR A 188 -3.43 15.41 9.19
N GLY A 189 -4.08 14.85 10.21
CA GLY A 189 -5.51 15.04 10.50
C GLY A 189 -6.41 13.91 9.99
N PHE A 190 -5.84 12.73 9.75
CA PHE A 190 -6.57 11.54 9.33
C PHE A 190 -7.65 11.14 10.35
N ARG A 191 -8.80 10.72 9.83
CA ARG A 191 -9.92 10.19 10.59
C ARG A 191 -10.23 8.77 10.09
N TYR A 192 -10.51 7.87 11.00
CA TYR A 192 -10.90 6.49 10.71
C TYR A 192 -12.36 6.41 10.27
N VAL A 193 -12.66 6.99 9.10
CA VAL A 193 -14.00 7.02 8.48
C VAL A 193 -13.86 6.78 6.98
N ASN A 194 -14.79 6.03 6.38
CA ASN A 194 -14.80 5.78 4.94
C ASN A 194 -15.50 6.90 4.18
N GLU A 195 -14.87 8.07 4.15
CA GLU A 195 -15.36 9.30 3.52
C GLU A 195 -14.22 9.98 2.77
N PHE A 196 -14.56 10.90 1.85
CA PHE A 196 -13.56 11.78 1.26
C PHE A 196 -12.93 12.68 2.34
N GLN A 197 -11.60 12.72 2.37
CA GLN A 197 -10.85 13.53 3.32
C GLN A 197 -9.75 14.33 2.61
N THR A 198 -9.66 15.61 2.95
CA THR A 198 -8.52 16.47 2.62
C THR A 198 -7.71 16.68 3.89
N LEU A 199 -6.48 16.19 3.91
CA LEU A 199 -5.56 16.30 5.04
C LEU A 199 -4.52 17.39 4.77
N LYS A 200 -3.64 17.65 5.76
CA LYS A 200 -2.49 18.55 5.58
C LYS A 200 -1.60 18.06 4.44
N GLU A 201 -0.73 18.94 3.94
CA GLU A 201 0.20 18.64 2.83
C GLU A 201 -0.50 18.20 1.54
N ASP A 202 -1.73 18.70 1.30
CA ASP A 202 -2.54 18.44 0.11
C ASP A 202 -2.73 16.93 -0.17
N MET A 203 -2.97 16.16 0.91
CA MET A 203 -3.30 14.75 0.83
C MET A 203 -4.81 14.57 0.66
N HIS A 204 -5.20 13.77 -0.33
CA HIS A 204 -6.59 13.47 -0.63
C HIS A 204 -6.85 11.97 -0.53
N LEU A 205 -7.75 11.60 0.38
CA LEU A 205 -8.21 10.22 0.57
C LEU A 205 -9.65 10.10 0.08
N PHE A 206 -9.87 9.21 -0.86
CA PHE A 206 -11.20 8.92 -1.40
C PHE A 206 -11.87 7.78 -0.64
N PRO A 207 -13.20 7.62 -0.68
CA PRO A 207 -13.88 6.43 -0.20
C PRO A 207 -13.31 5.15 -0.84
N ASP A 208 -13.46 4.00 -0.16
CA ASP A 208 -12.91 2.71 -0.59
C ASP A 208 -13.40 2.25 -1.98
N GLU A 209 -14.54 2.72 -2.46
CA GLU A 209 -15.07 2.40 -3.77
C GLU A 209 -14.22 2.90 -4.95
N TYR A 210 -13.32 3.89 -4.73
CA TYR A 210 -12.46 4.43 -5.79
C TYR A 210 -11.38 3.43 -6.21
N PHE A 211 -10.75 2.76 -5.25
CA PHE A 211 -9.76 1.70 -5.45
C PHE A 211 -10.19 0.52 -4.58
N THR A 212 -10.77 -0.50 -5.18
CA THR A 212 -11.53 -1.48 -4.43
C THR A 212 -11.44 -2.90 -5.00
N HIS A 213 -11.99 -3.86 -4.26
CA HIS A 213 -12.16 -5.22 -4.74
C HIS A 213 -13.34 -5.31 -5.74
N PRO A 214 -13.30 -6.22 -6.76
CA PRO A 214 -14.38 -6.36 -7.76
C PRO A 214 -15.79 -6.47 -7.19
N SER A 215 -15.94 -7.10 -6.02
CA SER A 215 -17.26 -7.26 -5.36
C SER A 215 -17.89 -5.94 -4.86
N LYS A 216 -17.09 -4.87 -4.78
CA LYS A 216 -17.52 -3.54 -4.31
C LYS A 216 -17.47 -2.49 -5.42
N GLN A 217 -17.30 -2.90 -6.68
CA GLN A 217 -17.21 -2.00 -7.82
C GLN A 217 -18.46 -1.15 -7.98
N THR A 218 -18.28 0.16 -8.19
CA THR A 218 -19.32 1.15 -8.49
C THR A 218 -18.97 1.94 -9.76
N GLU A 219 -19.81 2.90 -10.15
CA GLU A 219 -19.48 3.84 -11.21
C GLU A 219 -18.31 4.77 -10.88
N ASN A 220 -18.01 4.96 -9.58
CA ASN A 220 -16.91 5.79 -9.09
C ASN A 220 -15.57 5.04 -9.07
N THR A 221 -15.53 3.74 -9.35
CA THR A 221 -14.32 2.94 -9.29
C THR A 221 -13.35 3.27 -10.42
N TYR A 222 -12.10 3.55 -10.09
CA TYR A 222 -10.99 3.83 -11.01
C TYR A 222 -10.10 2.63 -11.24
N ALA A 223 -9.89 1.81 -10.21
CA ALA A 223 -9.12 0.59 -10.31
C ALA A 223 -9.64 -0.49 -9.35
N LEU A 224 -9.42 -1.74 -9.74
CA LEU A 224 -9.77 -2.92 -8.96
C LEU A 224 -8.50 -3.60 -8.45
N HIS A 225 -8.45 -3.87 -7.16
CA HIS A 225 -7.47 -4.75 -6.56
C HIS A 225 -7.97 -6.19 -6.71
N MET A 226 -7.39 -6.91 -7.64
CA MET A 226 -7.79 -8.28 -8.02
C MET A 226 -7.22 -9.33 -7.05
N ALA A 227 -6.97 -8.94 -5.79
CA ALA A 227 -6.35 -9.79 -4.78
C ALA A 227 -6.91 -11.22 -4.89
N VAL A 228 -6.12 -12.10 -5.49
CA VAL A 228 -6.35 -13.55 -5.45
C VAL A 228 -6.19 -13.90 -3.97
N SER A 229 -7.26 -14.37 -3.35
CA SER A 229 -7.30 -14.57 -1.90
C SER A 229 -5.97 -15.13 -1.39
N TYR A 230 -5.36 -14.47 -0.41
CA TYR A 230 -4.03 -14.72 0.20
C TYR A 230 -3.70 -16.19 0.51
N THR A 231 -4.66 -17.10 0.35
CA THR A 231 -4.49 -18.55 0.49
C THR A 231 -3.53 -19.16 -0.52
N HIS A 232 -3.42 -18.63 -1.76
CA HIS A 232 -2.48 -19.18 -2.75
C HIS A 232 -1.06 -18.61 -2.60
N LEU A 233 -0.90 -17.34 -2.22
CA LEU A 233 0.43 -16.77 -1.94
C LEU A 233 1.07 -17.34 -0.67
N ARG A 234 0.27 -17.63 0.37
CA ARG A 234 0.75 -18.39 1.55
C ARG A 234 1.22 -19.81 1.21
N ALA A 235 0.64 -20.46 0.20
CA ALA A 235 1.08 -21.80 -0.23
C ALA A 235 2.48 -21.77 -0.89
N HIS A 236 2.82 -20.69 -1.63
CA HIS A 236 4.17 -20.50 -2.18
C HIS A 236 5.19 -20.01 -1.13
N GLU A 237 4.77 -19.25 -0.13
CA GLU A 237 5.65 -18.79 0.95
C GLU A 237 5.95 -19.87 2.00
N THR A 238 5.11 -20.90 2.17
CA THR A 238 5.29 -21.89 3.25
C THR A 238 6.10 -23.11 2.88
N GLY A 239 6.50 -23.29 1.61
CA GLY A 239 7.44 -24.37 1.21
C GLY A 239 7.03 -25.78 1.66
N ARG A 240 5.76 -26.04 1.89
CA ARG A 240 5.28 -27.38 2.23
C ARG A 240 4.80 -28.09 0.97
N ASN A 241 5.74 -28.81 0.35
CA ASN A 241 5.38 -29.99 -0.43
C ASN A 241 4.79 -31.03 0.53
N LEU A 242 3.57 -31.39 0.33
CA LEU A 242 3.05 -32.69 0.73
C LEU A 242 3.30 -33.68 -0.40
#